data_cfa5be7584866e28b3b731f8bf3e1df5
#
_entry.id   cfa5be7584866e28b3b731f8bf3e1df5
#
_cell.length_a   1.000
_cell.length_b   1.000
_cell.length_c   1.000
_cell.angle_alpha   90.00
_cell.angle_beta   90.00
_cell.angle_gamma   90.00
#
_symmetry.space_group_name_H-M   'P 1'
#
loop_
_entity.id
_entity.type
_entity.pdbx_description
1 polymer ?
#
loop_
_entity_poly.entity_id
_entity_poly.type
_entity_poly.pdbx_seq_one_letter_code
_entity_poly.pdbx_strand_id
1 'polypeptide(L)'
;MAKNLEIYQQFAGLFRYPRADFVEELVELRNQLEMLHPGDLIEFEKYASYMLALNLREREEIFLKTFEIQAICHLEIGYVLFGEDYKRGLFLAGMKEEHRKRDHDCGLELPDHLSNVLDLLSGMDDEELVKDIAELALIPGVRAMLSAFDEKQIRGRLELLKKKQEAIVQEELNYGNPYRYALDSLLKALEADFPGVPVGRQDQAAGNFIPIHRAEGGEISVCALARPAAELVQGD
;
A
#
# COMPACT_ATOMS: atom_id res chain seq x y z
N MET A 1 -23.97 4.30 2.73
CA MET A 1 -23.34 5.61 2.52
C MET A 1 -22.34 5.44 1.39
N ALA A 2 -22.29 6.35 0.44
CA ALA A 2 -21.22 6.35 -0.55
C ALA A 2 -19.88 6.50 0.19
N LYS A 3 -18.90 5.67 -0.16
CA LYS A 3 -17.56 5.74 0.42
C LYS A 3 -16.88 7.02 -0.09
N ASN A 4 -16.24 7.75 0.80
CA ASN A 4 -15.44 8.89 0.37
C ASN A 4 -14.05 8.38 -0.04
N LEU A 5 -13.89 8.06 -1.33
CA LEU A 5 -12.63 7.57 -1.86
C LEU A 5 -11.57 8.67 -2.04
N GLU A 6 -11.95 9.95 -1.96
CA GLU A 6 -11.03 11.09 -2.12
C GLU A 6 -9.91 11.10 -1.07
N ILE A 7 -10.17 10.54 0.12
CA ILE A 7 -9.16 10.43 1.18
C ILE A 7 -7.93 9.61 0.73
N TYR A 8 -8.12 8.62 -0.15
CA TYR A 8 -7.03 7.79 -0.64
C TYR A 8 -6.07 8.55 -1.56
N GLN A 9 -6.55 9.55 -2.30
CA GLN A 9 -5.69 10.46 -3.06
C GLN A 9 -4.77 11.27 -2.14
N GLN A 10 -5.28 11.65 -0.98
CA GLN A 10 -4.46 12.39 -0.01
C GLN A 10 -3.45 11.49 0.69
N PHE A 11 -3.83 10.24 1.02
CA PHE A 11 -2.85 9.25 1.46
C PHE A 11 -1.77 9.01 0.42
N ALA A 12 -2.10 9.02 -0.88
CA ALA A 12 -1.12 8.84 -1.95
C ALA A 12 0.02 9.87 -1.87
N GLY A 13 -0.27 11.11 -1.52
CA GLY A 13 0.71 12.19 -1.34
C GLY A 13 1.80 11.84 -0.32
N LEU A 14 1.47 11.11 0.75
CA LEU A 14 2.43 10.74 1.79
C LEU A 14 3.49 9.73 1.30
N PHE A 15 3.15 8.92 0.31
CA PHE A 15 4.00 7.86 -0.23
C PHE A 15 4.68 8.24 -1.54
N ARG A 16 4.67 9.53 -1.90
CA ARG A 16 5.50 10.13 -2.95
C ARG A 16 6.74 10.76 -2.35
N TYR A 17 7.76 10.91 -3.20
CA TYR A 17 8.94 11.67 -2.81
C TYR A 17 8.54 13.08 -2.32
N PRO A 18 8.94 13.50 -1.12
CA PRO A 18 8.49 14.75 -0.51
C PRO A 18 8.79 15.96 -1.36
N ARG A 19 7.81 16.84 -1.52
CA ARG A 19 7.90 18.10 -2.27
C ARG A 19 7.56 19.28 -1.36
N ALA A 20 7.62 20.48 -1.91
CA ALA A 20 7.37 21.71 -1.17
C ALA A 20 5.94 21.80 -0.60
N ASP A 21 4.98 21.20 -1.29
CA ASP A 21 3.55 21.15 -0.96
C ASP A 21 3.17 20.04 0.05
N PHE A 22 4.14 19.23 0.47
CA PHE A 22 3.92 18.11 1.39
C PHE A 22 3.23 18.50 2.71
N VAL A 23 3.52 19.68 3.23
CA VAL A 23 2.93 20.14 4.51
C VAL A 23 1.44 20.44 4.35
N GLU A 24 1.08 21.07 3.24
CA GLU A 24 -0.30 21.37 2.92
C GLU A 24 -1.11 20.08 2.74
N GLU A 25 -0.58 19.12 1.97
CA GLU A 25 -1.18 17.79 1.77
C GLU A 25 -1.37 17.04 3.10
N LEU A 26 -0.35 17.07 3.96
CA LEU A 26 -0.38 16.43 5.28
C LEU A 26 -1.46 17.03 6.21
N VAL A 27 -1.58 18.35 6.22
CA VAL A 27 -2.59 19.05 7.04
C VAL A 27 -4.00 18.78 6.53
N GLU A 28 -4.18 18.73 5.22
CA GLU A 28 -5.48 18.43 4.62
C GLU A 28 -5.94 17.00 4.94
N LEU A 29 -5.04 16.01 4.77
CA LEU A 29 -5.34 14.62 5.15
C LEU A 29 -5.68 14.50 6.64
N ARG A 30 -4.95 15.20 7.51
CA ARG A 30 -5.23 15.23 8.95
C ARG A 30 -6.66 15.70 9.24
N ASN A 31 -7.09 16.80 8.59
CA ASN A 31 -8.43 17.34 8.76
C ASN A 31 -9.51 16.37 8.26
N GLN A 32 -9.26 15.68 7.16
CA GLN A 32 -10.20 14.67 6.63
C GLN A 32 -10.28 13.43 7.54
N LEU A 33 -9.15 12.97 8.08
CA LEU A 33 -9.14 11.86 9.04
C LEU A 33 -9.93 12.19 10.31
N GLU A 34 -9.82 13.43 10.81
CA GLU A 34 -10.59 13.88 11.96
C GLU A 34 -12.11 13.80 11.71
N MET A 35 -12.54 14.08 10.48
CA MET A 35 -13.96 14.04 10.11
C MET A 35 -14.48 12.63 9.81
N LEU A 36 -13.70 11.82 9.09
CA LEU A 36 -14.14 10.55 8.52
C LEU A 36 -13.75 9.35 9.38
N HIS A 37 -12.56 9.40 9.98
CA HIS A 37 -11.95 8.29 10.72
C HIS A 37 -11.33 8.78 12.05
N PRO A 38 -12.11 9.38 12.97
CA PRO A 38 -11.56 9.98 14.19
C PRO A 38 -10.82 8.99 15.10
N GLY A 39 -11.15 7.68 15.00
CA GLY A 39 -10.44 6.62 15.74
C GLY A 39 -9.01 6.41 15.28
N ASP A 40 -8.67 6.76 14.04
CA ASP A 40 -7.37 6.50 13.42
C ASP A 40 -6.43 7.69 13.56
N LEU A 41 -6.97 8.84 13.95
CA LEU A 41 -6.22 10.10 14.08
C LEU A 41 -5.07 9.98 15.08
N ILE A 42 -5.22 9.20 16.15
CA ILE A 42 -4.20 9.07 17.21
C ILE A 42 -2.86 8.55 16.65
N GLU A 43 -2.90 7.54 15.80
CA GLU A 43 -1.68 6.99 15.19
C GLU A 43 -1.16 7.93 14.11
N PHE A 44 -2.05 8.52 13.32
CA PHE A 44 -1.68 9.50 12.30
C PHE A 44 -0.99 10.74 12.90
N GLU A 45 -1.43 11.21 14.07
CA GLU A 45 -0.80 12.34 14.76
C GLU A 45 0.67 12.10 15.12
N LYS A 46 1.07 10.86 15.38
CA LYS A 46 2.47 10.52 15.60
C LYS A 46 3.30 10.75 14.34
N TYR A 47 2.77 10.37 13.16
CA TYR A 47 3.39 10.65 11.88
C TYR A 47 3.41 12.15 11.59
N ALA A 48 2.25 12.80 11.67
CA ALA A 48 2.08 14.21 11.32
C ALA A 48 2.96 15.10 12.19
N SER A 49 2.94 14.94 13.52
CA SER A 49 3.75 15.71 14.43
C SER A 49 5.26 15.56 14.16
N TYR A 50 5.70 14.34 13.83
CA TYR A 50 7.09 14.08 13.49
C TYR A 50 7.47 14.80 12.18
N MET A 51 6.69 14.61 11.11
CA MET A 51 6.99 15.18 9.80
C MET A 51 6.88 16.70 9.75
N LEU A 52 5.96 17.30 10.51
CA LEU A 52 5.82 18.76 10.61
C LEU A 52 7.01 19.42 11.30
N ALA A 53 7.69 18.73 12.21
CA ALA A 53 8.88 19.25 12.88
C ALA A 53 10.12 19.29 11.97
N LEU A 54 10.10 18.61 10.81
CA LEU A 54 11.22 18.50 9.90
C LEU A 54 11.15 19.53 8.77
N ASN A 55 12.32 19.94 8.28
CA ASN A 55 12.41 20.66 6.99
C ASN A 55 12.31 19.69 5.80
N LEU A 56 12.20 20.23 4.58
CA LEU A 56 12.04 19.43 3.37
C LEU A 56 13.15 18.40 3.19
N ARG A 57 14.42 18.82 3.35
CA ARG A 57 15.57 17.94 3.17
C ARG A 57 15.59 16.77 4.16
N GLU A 58 15.18 17.01 5.40
CA GLU A 58 15.07 15.96 6.42
C GLU A 58 13.96 14.97 6.09
N ARG A 59 12.83 15.44 5.53
CA ARG A 59 11.74 14.58 5.04
C ARG A 59 12.19 13.72 3.87
N GLU A 60 12.90 14.31 2.89
CA GLU A 60 13.49 13.59 1.75
C GLU A 60 14.46 12.51 2.23
N GLU A 61 15.32 12.81 3.21
CA GLU A 61 16.27 11.85 3.77
C GLU A 61 15.57 10.65 4.43
N ILE A 62 14.52 10.90 5.22
CA ILE A 62 13.74 9.82 5.85
C ILE A 62 13.03 8.99 4.80
N PHE A 63 12.43 9.61 3.79
CA PHE A 63 11.78 8.90 2.68
C PHE A 63 12.77 7.95 2.00
N LEU A 64 13.90 8.47 1.54
CA LEU A 64 14.94 7.68 0.87
C LEU A 64 15.44 6.52 1.74
N LYS A 65 15.71 6.76 3.02
CA LYS A 65 16.15 5.71 3.95
C LYS A 65 15.06 4.68 4.25
N THR A 66 13.80 5.05 4.14
CA THR A 66 12.70 4.14 4.41
C THR A 66 12.40 3.24 3.21
N PHE A 67 12.40 3.80 2.00
CA PHE A 67 11.85 3.13 0.82
C PHE A 67 12.87 2.82 -0.28
N GLU A 68 14.03 3.54 -0.33
CA GLU A 68 14.97 3.45 -1.44
C GLU A 68 16.33 2.88 -1.02
N ILE A 69 17.00 3.55 -0.07
CA ILE A 69 18.36 3.21 0.32
C ILE A 69 18.32 2.22 1.48
N GLN A 70 18.62 0.95 1.23
CA GLN A 70 18.48 -0.14 2.20
C GLN A 70 17.03 -0.22 2.74
N ALA A 71 16.09 -0.01 1.83
CA ALA A 71 14.66 0.16 2.10
C ALA A 71 14.11 -0.74 3.20
N ILE A 72 13.37 -0.23 4.17
CA ILE A 72 12.70 -1.05 5.20
C ILE A 72 11.62 -1.89 4.52
N CYS A 73 10.84 -1.28 3.66
CA CYS A 73 9.88 -1.95 2.78
C CYS A 73 9.89 -1.30 1.40
N HIS A 74 9.31 -1.97 0.42
CA HIS A 74 9.07 -1.46 -0.91
C HIS A 74 7.65 -0.91 -1.01
N LEU A 75 7.45 0.11 -1.85
CA LEU A 75 6.12 0.71 -2.10
C LEU A 75 5.40 0.07 -3.28
N GLU A 76 6.05 -0.80 -4.04
CA GLU A 76 5.43 -1.56 -5.13
C GLU A 76 4.62 -2.73 -4.56
N ILE A 77 3.29 -2.62 -4.62
CA ILE A 77 2.35 -3.60 -4.05
C ILE A 77 2.57 -4.99 -4.66
N GLY A 78 2.78 -5.08 -5.97
CA GLY A 78 3.04 -6.34 -6.65
C GLY A 78 4.34 -7.00 -6.19
N TYR A 79 5.38 -6.22 -5.90
CA TYR A 79 6.61 -6.75 -5.32
C TYR A 79 6.41 -7.28 -3.90
N VAL A 80 5.69 -6.51 -3.09
CA VAL A 80 5.41 -6.88 -1.69
C VAL A 80 4.59 -8.16 -1.60
N LEU A 81 3.63 -8.35 -2.51
CA LEU A 81 2.72 -9.51 -2.51
C LEU A 81 3.33 -10.76 -3.19
N PHE A 82 4.09 -10.58 -4.26
CA PHE A 82 4.52 -11.69 -5.12
C PHE A 82 6.05 -11.85 -5.20
N GLY A 83 6.83 -10.88 -4.71
CA GLY A 83 8.28 -10.88 -4.87
C GLY A 83 8.67 -10.89 -6.36
N GLU A 84 9.60 -11.78 -6.73
CA GLU A 84 10.08 -11.95 -8.11
C GLU A 84 9.27 -12.99 -8.91
N ASP A 85 8.07 -13.37 -8.43
CA ASP A 85 7.21 -14.33 -9.14
C ASP A 85 6.63 -13.68 -10.43
N TYR A 86 6.36 -14.51 -11.47
CA TYR A 86 5.73 -14.07 -12.71
C TYR A 86 4.37 -13.39 -12.50
N LYS A 87 3.70 -13.70 -11.39
CA LYS A 87 2.42 -13.07 -11.00
C LYS A 87 2.55 -11.56 -10.85
N ARG A 88 3.72 -11.08 -10.42
CA ARG A 88 4.01 -9.65 -10.38
C ARG A 88 3.88 -9.00 -11.76
N GLY A 89 4.45 -9.65 -12.80
CA GLY A 89 4.34 -9.15 -14.18
C GLY A 89 2.90 -9.05 -14.67
N LEU A 90 2.08 -10.04 -14.31
CA LEU A 90 0.65 -10.04 -14.64
C LEU A 90 -0.10 -8.93 -13.89
N PHE A 91 0.18 -8.76 -12.59
CA PHE A 91 -0.40 -7.69 -11.78
C PHE A 91 -0.05 -6.31 -12.34
N LEU A 92 1.23 -6.07 -12.65
CA LEU A 92 1.69 -4.83 -13.27
C LEU A 92 0.98 -4.53 -14.59
N ALA A 93 0.80 -5.53 -15.44
CA ALA A 93 0.09 -5.36 -16.71
C ALA A 93 -1.38 -4.97 -16.49
N GLY A 94 -2.05 -5.61 -15.52
CA GLY A 94 -3.42 -5.26 -15.14
C GLY A 94 -3.53 -3.83 -14.60
N MET A 95 -2.67 -3.45 -13.67
CA MET A 95 -2.66 -2.09 -13.10
C MET A 95 -2.40 -1.04 -14.18
N LYS A 96 -1.43 -1.28 -15.07
CA LYS A 96 -1.14 -0.39 -16.20
C LYS A 96 -2.36 -0.17 -17.10
N GLU A 97 -3.13 -1.23 -17.36
CA GLU A 97 -4.35 -1.12 -18.17
C GLU A 97 -5.44 -0.32 -17.46
N GLU A 98 -5.61 -0.48 -16.14
CA GLU A 98 -6.59 0.32 -15.38
C GLU A 98 -6.21 1.81 -15.33
N HIS A 99 -4.92 2.14 -15.16
CA HIS A 99 -4.43 3.51 -15.28
C HIS A 99 -4.70 4.08 -16.67
N ARG A 100 -4.40 3.32 -17.73
CA ARG A 100 -4.63 3.74 -19.12
C ARG A 100 -6.11 4.04 -19.41
N LYS A 101 -7.03 3.22 -18.89
CA LYS A 101 -8.48 3.45 -19.08
C LYS A 101 -8.97 4.76 -18.49
N ARG A 102 -8.25 5.30 -17.52
CA ARG A 102 -8.59 6.53 -16.80
C ARG A 102 -7.70 7.72 -17.14
N ASP A 103 -6.83 7.54 -18.14
CA ASP A 103 -5.86 8.58 -18.52
C ASP A 103 -5.02 9.09 -17.32
N HIS A 104 -4.74 8.16 -16.37
CA HIS A 104 -3.95 8.45 -15.18
C HIS A 104 -2.47 8.28 -15.47
N ASP A 105 -1.69 9.36 -15.27
CA ASP A 105 -0.24 9.36 -15.42
C ASP A 105 0.44 8.89 -14.11
N CYS A 106 1.12 7.76 -14.16
CA CYS A 106 1.88 7.23 -13.04
C CYS A 106 3.22 7.97 -12.79
N GLY A 107 3.59 8.92 -13.64
CA GLY A 107 4.85 9.65 -13.55
C GLY A 107 6.06 8.74 -13.76
N LEU A 108 7.02 8.83 -12.83
CA LEU A 108 8.25 8.01 -12.87
C LEU A 108 8.09 6.66 -12.14
N GLU A 109 7.03 6.51 -11.35
CA GLU A 109 6.81 5.32 -10.55
C GLU A 109 6.08 4.23 -11.34
N LEU A 110 6.19 2.98 -10.86
CA LEU A 110 5.50 1.86 -11.48
C LEU A 110 3.97 1.94 -11.26
N PRO A 111 3.17 1.32 -12.14
CA PRO A 111 1.72 1.29 -12.01
C PRO A 111 1.21 0.69 -10.69
N ASP A 112 1.98 -0.21 -10.07
CA ASP A 112 1.67 -0.85 -8.79
C ASP A 112 2.29 -0.14 -7.57
N HIS A 113 2.93 1.01 -7.77
CA HIS A 113 3.40 1.83 -6.66
C HIS A 113 2.22 2.28 -5.79
N LEU A 114 2.35 2.20 -4.47
CA LEU A 114 1.28 2.46 -3.50
C LEU A 114 0.55 3.79 -3.78
N SER A 115 1.30 4.88 -4.05
CA SER A 115 0.69 6.17 -4.36
C SER A 115 -0.16 6.12 -5.63
N ASN A 116 0.29 5.44 -6.69
CA ASN A 116 -0.44 5.34 -7.95
C ASN A 116 -1.72 4.50 -7.79
N VAL A 117 -1.65 3.41 -7.01
CA VAL A 117 -2.83 2.57 -6.76
C VAL A 117 -3.86 3.30 -5.90
N LEU A 118 -3.44 4.10 -4.92
CA LEU A 118 -4.34 4.92 -4.10
C LEU A 118 -5.01 6.03 -4.92
N ASP A 119 -4.27 6.71 -5.81
CA ASP A 119 -4.84 7.68 -6.74
C ASP A 119 -5.84 7.03 -7.69
N LEU A 120 -5.48 5.87 -8.25
CA LEU A 120 -6.38 5.12 -9.11
C LEU A 120 -7.69 4.79 -8.37
N LEU A 121 -7.59 4.29 -7.14
CA LEU A 121 -8.74 3.93 -6.30
C LEU A 121 -9.67 5.13 -6.10
N SER A 122 -9.12 6.32 -5.84
CA SER A 122 -9.89 7.54 -5.56
C SER A 122 -10.76 8.00 -6.75
N GLY A 123 -10.31 7.73 -7.97
CA GLY A 123 -10.99 8.13 -9.21
C GLY A 123 -11.83 7.04 -9.86
N MET A 124 -12.07 5.90 -9.19
CA MET A 124 -12.80 4.77 -9.79
C MET A 124 -14.30 4.84 -9.53
N ASP A 125 -15.10 4.60 -10.59
CA ASP A 125 -16.56 4.49 -10.51
C ASP A 125 -17.05 3.04 -10.40
N ASP A 126 -16.21 2.06 -10.74
CA ASP A 126 -16.52 0.63 -10.66
C ASP A 126 -16.36 0.13 -9.23
N GLU A 127 -17.46 0.10 -8.47
CA GLU A 127 -17.47 -0.28 -7.05
C GLU A 127 -16.94 -1.70 -6.81
N GLU A 128 -17.16 -2.64 -7.73
CA GLU A 128 -16.69 -4.02 -7.61
C GLU A 128 -15.18 -4.08 -7.78
N LEU A 129 -14.64 -3.40 -8.77
CA LEU A 129 -13.20 -3.31 -9.00
C LEU A 129 -12.48 -2.53 -7.87
N VAL A 130 -13.08 -1.44 -7.37
CA VAL A 130 -12.60 -0.71 -6.19
C VAL A 130 -12.47 -1.65 -5.00
N LYS A 131 -13.50 -2.44 -4.74
CA LYS A 131 -13.49 -3.42 -3.65
C LYS A 131 -12.42 -4.48 -3.86
N ASP A 132 -12.29 -5.03 -5.06
CA ASP A 132 -11.28 -6.04 -5.37
C ASP A 132 -9.86 -5.52 -5.20
N ILE A 133 -9.56 -4.32 -5.68
CA ILE A 133 -8.24 -3.68 -5.48
C ILE A 133 -7.98 -3.45 -3.99
N ALA A 134 -8.96 -2.95 -3.24
CA ALA A 134 -8.80 -2.70 -1.82
C ALA A 134 -8.58 -4.00 -1.02
N GLU A 135 -9.45 -4.99 -1.21
CA GLU A 135 -9.44 -6.22 -0.41
C GLU A 135 -8.34 -7.21 -0.83
N LEU A 136 -8.01 -7.30 -2.13
CA LEU A 136 -7.08 -8.31 -2.64
C LEU A 136 -5.65 -7.78 -2.84
N ALA A 137 -5.46 -6.48 -2.95
CA ALA A 137 -4.14 -5.89 -3.19
C ALA A 137 -3.73 -4.90 -2.09
N LEU A 138 -4.49 -3.83 -1.83
CA LEU A 138 -4.08 -2.77 -0.92
C LEU A 138 -3.99 -3.26 0.53
N ILE A 139 -5.06 -3.83 1.09
CA ILE A 139 -5.06 -4.29 2.48
C ILE A 139 -3.97 -5.33 2.75
N PRO A 140 -3.83 -6.43 1.99
CA PRO A 140 -2.75 -7.38 2.22
C PRO A 140 -1.36 -6.78 1.94
N GLY A 141 -1.21 -5.93 0.94
CA GLY A 141 0.04 -5.25 0.63
C GLY A 141 0.51 -4.33 1.78
N VAL A 142 -0.38 -3.47 2.28
CA VAL A 142 -0.07 -2.55 3.39
C VAL A 142 0.20 -3.33 4.69
N ARG A 143 -0.52 -4.42 4.98
CA ARG A 143 -0.20 -5.31 6.11
C ARG A 143 1.20 -5.91 5.99
N ALA A 144 1.59 -6.37 4.81
CA ALA A 144 2.92 -6.91 4.57
C ALA A 144 4.00 -5.82 4.69
N MET A 145 3.75 -4.60 4.17
CA MET A 145 4.63 -3.44 4.39
C MET A 145 4.82 -3.15 5.88
N LEU A 146 3.73 -3.12 6.66
CA LEU A 146 3.79 -2.89 8.11
C LEU A 146 4.59 -3.96 8.85
N SER A 147 4.51 -5.22 8.43
CA SER A 147 5.27 -6.31 9.04
C SER A 147 6.79 -6.11 8.91
N ALA A 148 7.26 -5.39 7.88
CA ALA A 148 8.66 -5.07 7.69
C ALA A 148 9.21 -4.10 8.75
N PHE A 149 8.33 -3.33 9.41
CA PHE A 149 8.70 -2.44 10.52
C PHE A 149 8.72 -3.14 11.89
N ASP A 150 8.45 -4.45 11.97
CA ASP A 150 8.54 -5.17 13.22
C ASP A 150 10.01 -5.28 13.69
N GLU A 151 10.24 -5.06 14.98
CA GLU A 151 11.59 -5.06 15.57
C GLU A 151 12.37 -6.35 15.25
N LYS A 152 11.69 -7.49 15.22
CA LYS A 152 12.32 -8.79 14.90
C LYS A 152 12.83 -8.82 13.46
N GLN A 153 12.03 -8.30 12.51
CA GLN A 153 12.40 -8.22 11.09
C GLN A 153 13.55 -7.24 10.89
N ILE A 154 13.45 -6.06 11.49
CA ILE A 154 14.50 -5.04 11.45
C ILE A 154 15.81 -5.60 12.02
N ARG A 155 15.79 -6.25 13.18
CA ARG A 155 16.99 -6.84 13.82
C ARG A 155 17.64 -7.91 12.94
N GLY A 156 16.85 -8.86 12.42
CA GLY A 156 17.36 -9.91 11.53
C GLY A 156 18.04 -9.33 10.29
N ARG A 157 17.47 -8.31 9.71
CA ARG A 157 18.02 -7.61 8.54
C ARG A 157 19.33 -6.87 8.87
N LEU A 158 19.37 -6.12 9.99
CA LEU A 158 20.58 -5.45 10.44
C LEU A 158 21.73 -6.42 10.68
N GLU A 159 21.46 -7.61 11.24
CA GLU A 159 22.46 -8.67 11.41
C GLU A 159 23.00 -9.18 10.08
N LEU A 160 22.13 -9.36 9.06
CA LEU A 160 22.56 -9.77 7.72
C LEU A 160 23.43 -8.71 7.04
N LEU A 161 23.06 -7.43 7.14
CA LEU A 161 23.84 -6.32 6.58
C LEU A 161 25.20 -6.20 7.26
N LYS A 162 25.28 -6.32 8.59
CA LYS A 162 26.54 -6.34 9.36
C LYS A 162 27.44 -7.51 8.92
N LYS A 163 26.87 -8.69 8.69
CA LYS A 163 27.65 -9.87 8.21
C LYS A 163 28.22 -9.69 6.81
N LYS A 164 27.54 -8.95 5.95
CA LYS A 164 28.00 -8.66 4.58
C LYS A 164 29.02 -7.53 4.48
N GLN A 165 29.42 -6.93 5.62
CA GLN A 165 30.30 -5.75 5.67
C GLN A 165 29.76 -4.55 4.83
N GLU A 166 28.49 -4.57 4.50
CA GLU A 166 27.85 -3.48 3.80
C GLU A 166 27.52 -2.37 4.81
N ALA A 167 28.32 -1.33 4.77
CA ALA A 167 28.12 0.05 5.17
C ALA A 167 27.49 0.35 6.56
N ILE A 168 27.76 1.52 7.04
CA ILE A 168 27.22 2.19 8.21
C ILE A 168 25.71 2.02 8.26
N VAL A 169 25.25 1.04 9.05
CA VAL A 169 23.82 0.80 9.29
C VAL A 169 23.36 1.85 10.30
N GLN A 170 22.53 2.78 9.88
CA GLN A 170 21.92 3.77 10.76
C GLN A 170 20.78 3.10 11.53
N GLU A 171 21.10 2.49 12.68
CA GLU A 171 20.13 1.75 13.51
C GLU A 171 18.98 2.65 13.99
N GLU A 172 19.26 3.92 14.30
CA GLU A 172 18.29 4.85 14.88
C GLU A 172 17.07 5.13 13.98
N LEU A 173 17.25 5.11 12.65
CA LEU A 173 16.16 5.37 11.71
C LEU A 173 15.30 4.14 11.41
N ASN A 174 15.76 2.94 11.77
CA ASN A 174 14.97 1.73 11.61
C ASN A 174 13.99 1.51 12.78
N TYR A 175 14.38 1.97 14.00
CA TYR A 175 13.53 1.91 15.18
C TYR A 175 12.74 3.22 15.30
N GLY A 176 11.40 3.12 15.35
CA GLY A 176 10.53 4.31 15.49
C GLY A 176 10.35 5.11 14.20
N ASN A 177 10.57 4.52 13.03
CA ASN A 177 10.36 5.16 11.74
C ASN A 177 8.92 5.68 11.61
N PRO A 178 8.71 6.98 11.27
CA PRO A 178 7.38 7.60 11.25
C PRO A 178 6.45 6.99 10.21
N TYR A 179 6.94 6.50 9.07
CA TYR A 179 6.12 5.91 8.02
C TYR A 179 5.32 4.68 8.47
N ARG A 180 5.76 3.99 9.53
CA ARG A 180 4.94 2.95 10.17
C ARG A 180 3.56 3.48 10.57
N TYR A 181 3.50 4.67 11.14
CA TYR A 181 2.22 5.27 11.60
C TYR A 181 1.34 5.73 10.43
N ALA A 182 1.95 6.22 9.35
CA ALA A 182 1.20 6.54 8.13
C ALA A 182 0.57 5.30 7.49
N LEU A 183 1.34 4.20 7.38
CA LEU A 183 0.85 2.92 6.87
C LEU A 183 -0.22 2.30 7.79
N ASP A 184 -0.08 2.41 9.12
CA ASP A 184 -1.07 1.93 10.09
C ASP A 184 -2.39 2.68 9.96
N SER A 185 -2.34 4.01 9.81
CA SER A 185 -3.54 4.83 9.58
C SER A 185 -4.22 4.51 8.24
N LEU A 186 -3.43 4.33 7.18
CA LEU A 186 -3.96 3.91 5.88
C LEU A 186 -4.64 2.54 5.98
N LEU A 187 -4.00 1.58 6.65
CA LEU A 187 -4.57 0.24 6.81
C LEU A 187 -5.91 0.29 7.54
N LYS A 188 -6.00 1.03 8.65
CA LYS A 188 -7.24 1.18 9.41
C LYS A 188 -8.36 1.82 8.59
N ALA A 189 -8.06 2.87 7.83
CA ALA A 189 -9.03 3.49 6.93
C ALA A 189 -9.53 2.49 5.86
N LEU A 190 -8.61 1.74 5.23
CA LEU A 190 -8.97 0.70 4.27
C LEU A 190 -9.82 -0.41 4.90
N GLU A 191 -9.48 -0.89 6.10
CA GLU A 191 -10.24 -1.94 6.79
C GLU A 191 -11.63 -1.47 7.25
N ALA A 192 -11.77 -0.20 7.61
CA ALA A 192 -13.06 0.40 7.95
C ALA A 192 -13.98 0.52 6.74
N ASP A 193 -13.44 0.97 5.60
CA ASP A 193 -14.19 1.15 4.37
C ASP A 193 -14.45 -0.18 3.62
N PHE A 194 -13.54 -1.17 3.74
CA PHE A 194 -13.60 -2.46 3.06
C PHE A 194 -13.49 -3.64 4.05
N PRO A 195 -14.56 -3.92 4.83
CA PRO A 195 -14.50 -4.89 5.93
C PRO A 195 -14.49 -6.37 5.51
N GLY A 196 -14.35 -6.66 4.20
CA GLY A 196 -14.48 -8.02 3.66
C GLY A 196 -13.28 -8.95 3.89
N VAL A 197 -12.12 -8.44 4.36
CA VAL A 197 -10.90 -9.25 4.54
C VAL A 197 -10.73 -9.70 6.00
N PRO A 198 -10.92 -10.99 6.35
CA PRO A 198 -10.68 -11.47 7.70
C PRO A 198 -9.21 -11.30 8.10
N VAL A 199 -8.98 -10.75 9.29
CA VAL A 199 -7.68 -10.73 9.94
C VAL A 199 -7.22 -12.19 10.14
N GLY A 200 -6.17 -12.64 9.44
CA GLY A 200 -5.60 -13.99 9.62
C GLY A 200 -5.41 -14.84 8.35
N ARG A 201 -5.79 -14.38 7.17
CA ARG A 201 -5.54 -15.10 5.90
C ARG A 201 -4.35 -14.57 5.11
N GLN A 202 -3.25 -14.22 5.79
CA GLN A 202 -2.06 -13.65 5.12
C GLN A 202 -1.38 -14.61 4.14
N ASP A 203 -1.45 -15.92 4.37
CA ASP A 203 -0.71 -16.89 3.55
C ASP A 203 -1.46 -17.39 2.30
N GLN A 204 -2.77 -17.11 2.17
CA GLN A 204 -3.58 -17.61 1.07
C GLN A 204 -3.98 -16.54 0.03
N ALA A 205 -4.04 -15.27 0.42
CA ALA A 205 -4.46 -14.19 -0.48
C ALA A 205 -3.43 -13.96 -1.60
N ALA A 206 -2.15 -13.93 -1.27
CA ALA A 206 -1.07 -13.76 -2.27
C ALA A 206 -0.98 -14.93 -3.26
N GLY A 207 -1.42 -16.14 -2.87
CA GLY A 207 -1.41 -17.32 -3.74
C GLY A 207 -2.49 -17.34 -4.81
N ASN A 208 -3.58 -16.61 -4.61
CA ASN A 208 -4.80 -16.72 -5.43
C ASN A 208 -5.13 -15.45 -6.23
N PHE A 209 -4.28 -14.43 -6.18
CA PHE A 209 -4.50 -13.21 -6.95
C PHE A 209 -4.19 -13.44 -8.43
N ILE A 210 -5.19 -13.34 -9.28
CA ILE A 210 -5.04 -13.33 -10.74
C ILE A 210 -5.27 -11.90 -11.22
N PRO A 211 -4.46 -11.46 -12.21
CA PRO A 211 -4.50 -10.08 -12.65
C PRO A 211 -5.88 -9.71 -13.17
N ILE A 212 -6.20 -8.45 -12.96
CA ILE A 212 -7.41 -7.79 -13.41
C ILE A 212 -7.42 -7.77 -14.95
N HIS A 213 -7.94 -8.81 -15.57
CA HIS A 213 -8.24 -8.84 -16.98
C HIS A 213 -9.76 -8.93 -17.15
N ARG A 214 -10.35 -7.83 -17.61
CA ARG A 214 -11.69 -7.88 -18.20
C ARG A 214 -11.52 -8.39 -19.62
N ALA A 215 -11.87 -9.65 -19.87
CA ALA A 215 -12.00 -10.14 -21.23
C ALA A 215 -13.06 -9.31 -21.97
N GLU A 216 -12.78 -8.92 -23.21
CA GLU A 216 -13.79 -8.34 -24.10
C GLU A 216 -14.96 -9.33 -24.23
N GLY A 217 -16.03 -9.12 -23.46
CA GLY A 217 -17.18 -10.04 -23.40
C GLY A 217 -17.98 -10.00 -22.11
N GLY A 218 -17.61 -9.16 -21.14
CA GLY A 218 -18.47 -8.86 -19.99
C GLY A 218 -18.41 -9.79 -18.78
N GLU A 219 -17.56 -10.79 -18.74
CA GLU A 219 -17.33 -11.62 -17.56
C GLU A 219 -16.03 -11.21 -16.85
N ILE A 220 -16.17 -10.73 -15.61
CA ILE A 220 -15.05 -10.39 -14.71
C ILE A 220 -14.49 -11.69 -14.19
N SER A 221 -13.31 -12.08 -14.69
CA SER A 221 -12.65 -13.32 -14.26
C SER A 221 -11.55 -13.10 -13.23
N VAL A 222 -11.69 -12.19 -12.28
CA VAL A 222 -10.72 -12.00 -11.20
C VAL A 222 -11.10 -12.80 -9.96
N CYS A 223 -12.39 -13.01 -9.74
CA CYS A 223 -12.90 -13.69 -8.55
C CYS A 223 -12.96 -15.24 -8.66
N ALA A 224 -12.82 -15.81 -9.86
CA ALA A 224 -13.04 -17.25 -10.07
C ALA A 224 -11.98 -18.16 -9.45
N LEU A 225 -10.81 -17.65 -9.06
CA LEU A 225 -9.73 -18.46 -8.49
C LEU A 225 -9.48 -18.21 -6.98
N ALA A 226 -10.24 -17.33 -6.36
CA ALA A 226 -10.26 -17.20 -4.91
C ALA A 226 -11.21 -18.18 -4.20
N ARG A 227 -11.94 -19.02 -4.95
CA ARG A 227 -12.79 -20.07 -4.38
C ARG A 227 -11.91 -21.26 -3.95
N PRO A 228 -12.03 -21.72 -2.69
CA PRO A 228 -11.33 -22.93 -2.27
C PRO A 228 -11.81 -24.13 -3.08
N ALA A 229 -10.89 -25.02 -3.44
CA ALA A 229 -11.09 -26.22 -4.24
C ALA A 229 -12.13 -27.23 -3.66
N ALA A 230 -12.84 -26.89 -2.61
CA ALA A 230 -13.84 -27.75 -1.95
C ALA A 230 -15.23 -27.71 -2.60
N GLU A 231 -15.51 -26.83 -3.57
CA GLU A 231 -16.82 -26.75 -4.23
C GLU A 231 -16.87 -27.35 -5.66
N LEU A 232 -15.76 -27.92 -6.14
CA LEU A 232 -15.71 -28.56 -7.46
C LEU A 232 -16.00 -30.07 -7.46
N VAL A 233 -16.46 -30.62 -6.34
CA VAL A 233 -16.84 -32.05 -6.25
C VAL A 233 -18.29 -32.16 -5.80
N GLN A 234 -19.23 -31.70 -6.56
CA GLN A 234 -20.62 -32.18 -6.54
C GLN A 234 -21.29 -31.76 -7.84
N GLY A 235 -21.30 -32.67 -8.79
CA GLY A 235 -22.02 -32.55 -10.04
C GLY A 235 -21.81 -33.78 -10.92
N ASP A 236 -22.36 -34.87 -10.49
CA ASP A 236 -22.81 -35.97 -11.33
C ASP A 236 -24.33 -36.08 -11.23
#